data_f6d693a598335a5af8fd441ad8d506dc
#
_entry.id   f6d693a598335a5af8fd441ad8d506dc
#
_cell.length_a   1.000
_cell.length_b   1.000
_cell.length_c   1.000
_cell.angle_alpha   90.00
_cell.angle_beta   90.00
_cell.angle_gamma   90.00
#
_symmetry.space_group_name_H-M   'P 1'
#
loop_
_entity.id
_entity.type
_entity.pdbx_description
1 polymer ?
#
loop_
_entity_poly.entity_id
_entity_poly.type
_entity_poly.pdbx_seq_one_letter_code
_entity_poly.pdbx_strand_id
1 'polypeptide(L)'
;LDQFKRGDYQGAIGGFSGFVKTYPKSLLAPSAQYWVGNAQYARRDYRAAIASQRQLIQAYPDSPKVSDALLNIASAQAELGDNATARRTLQELVDKFPQSEAAGKARQRLGSR
;
A
#
# COMPACT_ATOMS: atom_id res chain seq x y z
N LEU A 1 -2.48 12.15 -11.20
CA LEU A 1 -1.43 11.30 -11.74
C LEU A 1 -0.30 12.07 -12.38
N ASP A 2 -0.59 13.25 -12.97
CA ASP A 2 0.48 14.09 -13.52
C ASP A 2 1.47 14.50 -12.44
N GLN A 3 0.97 14.85 -11.26
CA GLN A 3 1.82 15.21 -10.14
C GLN A 3 2.70 14.05 -9.72
N PHE A 4 2.13 12.84 -9.66
CA PHE A 4 2.85 11.65 -9.29
C PHE A 4 3.93 11.32 -10.31
N LYS A 5 3.58 11.39 -11.60
CA LYS A 5 4.51 11.08 -12.69
C LYS A 5 5.69 12.03 -12.74
N ARG A 6 5.49 13.29 -12.34
CA ARG A 6 6.54 14.30 -12.33
C ARG A 6 7.35 14.31 -11.04
N GLY A 7 7.05 13.37 -10.12
CA GLY A 7 7.74 13.32 -8.84
C GLY A 7 7.21 14.28 -7.81
N ASP A 8 6.06 14.92 -8.08
CA ASP A 8 5.42 15.80 -7.09
C ASP A 8 4.59 14.94 -6.12
N TYR A 9 5.32 14.18 -5.30
CA TYR A 9 4.68 13.26 -4.38
C TYR A 9 3.92 13.99 -3.27
N GLN A 10 4.42 15.14 -2.84
CA GLN A 10 3.76 15.93 -1.80
C GLN A 10 2.40 16.41 -2.29
N GLY A 11 2.34 16.94 -3.51
CA GLY A 11 1.08 17.36 -4.10
C GLY A 11 0.11 16.19 -4.28
N ALA A 12 0.61 15.04 -4.73
CA ALA A 12 -0.22 13.85 -4.90
C ALA A 12 -0.77 13.38 -3.55
N ILE A 13 0.06 13.35 -2.50
CA ILE A 13 -0.37 12.98 -1.17
C ILE A 13 -1.50 13.90 -0.70
N GLY A 14 -1.32 15.21 -0.84
CA GLY A 14 -2.33 16.17 -0.43
C GLY A 14 -3.64 16.01 -1.19
N GLY A 15 -3.55 15.81 -2.52
CA GLY A 15 -4.73 15.65 -3.36
C GLY A 15 -5.51 14.38 -3.04
N PHE A 16 -4.82 13.25 -2.96
CA PHE A 16 -5.48 11.97 -2.66
C PHE A 16 -6.01 11.92 -1.23
N SER A 17 -5.24 12.44 -0.26
CA SER A 17 -5.70 12.50 1.13
C SER A 17 -6.94 13.37 1.27
N GLY A 18 -6.95 14.52 0.60
CA GLY A 18 -8.11 15.40 0.60
C GLY A 18 -9.34 14.73 0.01
N PHE A 19 -9.15 13.98 -1.08
CA PHE A 19 -10.26 13.25 -1.69
C PHE A 19 -10.85 12.22 -0.72
N VAL A 20 -10.01 11.43 -0.07
CA VAL A 20 -10.48 10.41 0.89
C VAL A 20 -11.19 11.06 2.06
N LYS A 21 -10.65 12.17 2.57
CA LYS A 21 -11.25 12.89 3.68
C LYS A 21 -12.62 13.45 3.33
N THR A 22 -12.75 13.98 2.12
CA THR A 22 -14.00 14.61 1.66
C THR A 22 -15.03 13.58 1.22
N TYR A 23 -14.58 12.51 0.57
CA TYR A 23 -15.46 11.48 -0.02
C TYR A 23 -15.08 10.07 0.44
N PRO A 24 -15.12 9.80 1.76
CA PRO A 24 -14.64 8.51 2.26
C PRO A 24 -15.47 7.32 1.81
N LYS A 25 -16.71 7.55 1.34
CA LYS A 25 -17.58 6.47 0.87
C LYS A 25 -17.61 6.34 -0.65
N SER A 26 -16.81 7.16 -1.35
CA SER A 26 -16.69 7.03 -2.79
C SER A 26 -16.07 5.68 -3.16
N LEU A 27 -16.51 5.13 -4.30
CA LEU A 27 -15.90 3.91 -4.84
C LEU A 27 -14.41 4.11 -5.15
N LEU A 28 -13.98 5.36 -5.34
CA LEU A 28 -12.58 5.69 -5.63
C LEU A 28 -11.73 5.91 -4.37
N ALA A 29 -12.36 6.00 -3.20
CA ALA A 29 -11.64 6.31 -1.97
C ALA A 29 -10.58 5.26 -1.62
N PRO A 30 -10.84 3.94 -1.73
CA PRO A 30 -9.77 2.97 -1.45
C PRO A 30 -8.57 3.13 -2.37
N SER A 31 -8.81 3.38 -3.67
CA SER A 31 -7.71 3.61 -4.61
C SER A 31 -6.93 4.86 -4.27
N ALA A 32 -7.63 5.94 -3.90
CA ALA A 32 -6.97 7.18 -3.51
C ALA A 32 -6.11 6.97 -2.25
N GLN A 33 -6.64 6.24 -1.27
CA GLN A 33 -5.88 5.93 -0.05
C GLN A 33 -4.63 5.09 -0.37
N TYR A 34 -4.77 4.13 -1.28
CA TYR A 34 -3.65 3.32 -1.74
C TYR A 34 -2.55 4.21 -2.36
N TRP A 35 -2.95 5.16 -3.19
CA TRP A 35 -1.99 6.05 -3.85
C TRP A 35 -1.30 7.00 -2.87
N VAL A 36 -1.96 7.38 -1.76
CA VAL A 36 -1.29 8.13 -0.69
C VAL A 36 -0.10 7.32 -0.17
N GLY A 37 -0.32 6.05 0.15
CA GLY A 37 0.76 5.19 0.65
C GLY A 37 1.87 5.02 -0.38
N ASN A 38 1.50 4.84 -1.66
CA ASN A 38 2.49 4.70 -2.73
C ASN A 38 3.33 5.95 -2.90
N ALA A 39 2.73 7.13 -2.81
CA ALA A 39 3.47 8.38 -2.95
C ALA A 39 4.43 8.57 -1.78
N GLN A 40 4.00 8.20 -0.56
CA GLN A 40 4.87 8.24 0.60
C GLN A 40 6.04 7.27 0.45
N TYR A 41 5.76 6.08 -0.06
CA TYR A 41 6.81 5.09 -0.36
C TYR A 41 7.82 5.67 -1.36
N ALA A 42 7.34 6.31 -2.42
CA ALA A 42 8.21 6.90 -3.43
C ALA A 42 9.10 8.00 -2.85
N ARG A 43 8.61 8.71 -1.83
CA ARG A 43 9.40 9.70 -1.11
C ARG A 43 10.35 9.08 -0.09
N ARG A 44 10.36 7.78 0.03
CA ARG A 44 11.13 7.02 1.02
C ARG A 44 10.66 7.26 2.45
N ASP A 45 9.41 7.69 2.58
CA ASP A 45 8.78 7.85 3.89
C ASP A 45 8.03 6.55 4.21
N TYR A 46 8.82 5.52 4.53
CA TYR A 46 8.31 4.15 4.63
C TYR A 46 7.37 3.97 5.81
N ARG A 47 7.63 4.64 6.92
CA ARG A 47 6.76 4.53 8.10
C ARG A 47 5.39 5.12 7.81
N ALA A 48 5.35 6.28 7.15
CA ALA A 48 4.09 6.90 6.75
C ALA A 48 3.36 6.03 5.75
N ALA A 49 4.09 5.43 4.80
CA ALA A 49 3.49 4.54 3.81
C ALA A 49 2.80 3.36 4.49
N ILE A 50 3.45 2.74 5.46
CA ILE A 50 2.87 1.63 6.22
C ILE A 50 1.60 2.08 6.93
N ALA A 51 1.64 3.24 7.58
CA ALA A 51 0.48 3.77 8.31
C ALA A 51 -0.70 4.02 7.38
N SER A 52 -0.44 4.61 6.20
CA SER A 52 -1.48 4.89 5.22
C SER A 52 -2.12 3.62 4.68
N GLN A 53 -1.30 2.59 4.40
CA GLN A 53 -1.85 1.33 3.89
C GLN A 53 -2.63 0.57 4.97
N ARG A 54 -2.18 0.64 6.22
CA ARG A 54 -2.94 0.04 7.32
C ARG A 54 -4.29 0.73 7.49
N GLN A 55 -4.33 2.05 7.32
CA GLN A 55 -5.58 2.79 7.37
C GLN A 55 -6.54 2.33 6.28
N LEU A 56 -6.02 2.06 5.08
CA LEU A 56 -6.82 1.52 3.98
C LEU A 56 -7.46 0.19 4.40
N ILE A 57 -6.66 -0.70 4.96
CA ILE A 57 -7.13 -2.03 5.36
C ILE A 57 -8.21 -1.93 6.44
N GLN A 58 -8.04 -1.01 7.38
CA GLN A 58 -9.02 -0.81 8.46
C GLN A 58 -10.31 -0.17 7.94
N ALA A 59 -10.19 0.82 7.06
CA ALA A 59 -11.35 1.57 6.58
C ALA A 59 -12.11 0.82 5.48
N TYR A 60 -11.40 0.06 4.65
CA TYR A 60 -11.98 -0.59 3.47
C TYR A 60 -11.56 -2.06 3.39
N PRO A 61 -11.92 -2.86 4.41
CA PRO A 61 -11.40 -4.24 4.50
C PRO A 61 -11.84 -5.15 3.35
N ASP A 62 -12.93 -4.79 2.66
CA ASP A 62 -13.44 -5.59 1.55
C ASP A 62 -12.95 -5.10 0.18
N SER A 63 -12.12 -4.06 0.15
CA SER A 63 -11.62 -3.51 -1.10
C SER A 63 -10.60 -4.44 -1.74
N PRO A 64 -10.62 -4.59 -3.09
CA PRO A 64 -9.56 -5.30 -3.79
C PRO A 64 -8.18 -4.67 -3.57
N LYS A 65 -8.11 -3.41 -3.16
CA LYS A 65 -6.84 -2.73 -2.89
C LYS A 65 -6.16 -3.23 -1.63
N VAL A 66 -6.86 -3.98 -0.76
CA VAL A 66 -6.25 -4.49 0.47
C VAL A 66 -5.05 -5.37 0.17
N SER A 67 -5.15 -6.25 -0.83
CA SER A 67 -4.01 -7.11 -1.18
C SER A 67 -2.82 -6.30 -1.69
N ASP A 68 -3.07 -5.28 -2.50
CA ASP A 68 -2.00 -4.38 -2.97
C ASP A 68 -1.39 -3.60 -1.81
N ALA A 69 -2.22 -3.18 -0.85
CA ALA A 69 -1.74 -2.47 0.34
C ALA A 69 -0.82 -3.34 1.18
N LEU A 70 -1.17 -4.63 1.35
CA LEU A 70 -0.30 -5.56 2.08
C LEU A 70 1.06 -5.72 1.40
N LEU A 71 1.08 -5.79 0.08
CA LEU A 71 2.34 -5.89 -0.65
C LEU A 71 3.19 -4.63 -0.43
N ASN A 72 2.57 -3.46 -0.47
CA ASN A 72 3.26 -2.20 -0.24
C ASN A 72 3.82 -2.14 1.19
N ILE A 73 3.04 -2.59 2.18
CA ILE A 73 3.50 -2.64 3.57
C ILE A 73 4.75 -3.51 3.68
N ALA A 74 4.72 -4.71 3.07
CA ALA A 74 5.87 -5.61 3.12
C ALA A 74 7.10 -4.98 2.49
N SER A 75 6.92 -4.30 1.36
CA SER A 75 8.03 -3.60 0.69
C SER A 75 8.64 -2.53 1.60
N ALA A 76 7.77 -1.74 2.26
CA ALA A 76 8.25 -0.68 3.15
C ALA A 76 8.95 -1.27 4.38
N GLN A 77 8.45 -2.36 4.93
CA GLN A 77 9.10 -3.04 6.06
C GLN A 77 10.49 -3.53 5.67
N ALA A 78 10.63 -4.09 4.45
CA ALA A 78 11.92 -4.54 3.95
C ALA A 78 12.88 -3.36 3.78
N GLU A 79 12.40 -2.22 3.27
CA GLU A 79 13.22 -1.04 3.12
C GLU A 79 13.71 -0.50 4.47
N LEU A 80 12.92 -0.69 5.52
CA LEU A 80 13.31 -0.32 6.87
C LEU A 80 14.27 -1.34 7.51
N GLY A 81 14.57 -2.41 6.81
CA GLY A 81 15.48 -3.44 7.30
C GLY A 81 14.82 -4.53 8.11
N ASP A 82 13.50 -4.49 8.27
CA ASP A 82 12.77 -5.48 9.05
C ASP A 82 12.27 -6.60 8.14
N ASN A 83 13.24 -7.41 7.68
CA ASN A 83 12.95 -8.47 6.71
C ASN A 83 12.07 -9.58 7.30
N ALA A 84 12.21 -9.86 8.59
CA ALA A 84 11.39 -10.88 9.23
C ALA A 84 9.92 -10.51 9.22
N THR A 85 9.61 -9.26 9.56
CA THR A 85 8.22 -8.77 9.54
C THR A 85 7.70 -8.70 8.11
N ALA A 86 8.55 -8.25 7.17
CA ALA A 86 8.19 -8.21 5.76
C ALA A 86 7.75 -9.60 5.26
N ARG A 87 8.50 -10.64 5.60
CA ARG A 87 8.15 -12.00 5.19
C ARG A 87 6.83 -12.44 5.82
N ARG A 88 6.58 -12.09 7.07
CA ARG A 88 5.28 -12.40 7.71
C ARG A 88 4.13 -11.71 6.99
N THR A 89 4.33 -10.45 6.59
CA THR A 89 3.31 -9.70 5.85
C THR A 89 3.04 -10.34 4.49
N LEU A 90 4.10 -10.77 3.79
CA LEU A 90 3.95 -11.46 2.50
C LEU A 90 3.19 -12.78 2.68
N GLN A 91 3.48 -13.52 3.74
CA GLN A 91 2.78 -14.78 4.01
C GLN A 91 1.30 -14.53 4.33
N GLU A 92 1.01 -13.49 5.09
CA GLU A 92 -0.37 -13.10 5.39
C GLU A 92 -1.12 -12.80 4.09
N LEU A 93 -0.48 -12.09 3.18
CA LEU A 93 -1.07 -11.75 1.88
C LEU A 93 -1.43 -13.01 1.10
N VAL A 94 -0.50 -13.95 1.00
CA VAL A 94 -0.73 -15.21 0.30
C VAL A 94 -1.86 -16.01 0.95
N ASP A 95 -1.88 -16.05 2.28
CA ASP A 95 -2.86 -16.85 3.02
C ASP A 95 -4.28 -16.27 2.90
N LYS A 96 -4.40 -14.95 2.96
CA LYS A 96 -5.71 -14.28 2.96
C LYS A 96 -6.25 -14.00 1.56
N PHE A 97 -5.37 -13.75 0.61
CA PHE A 97 -5.77 -13.34 -0.75
C PHE A 97 -5.01 -14.15 -1.81
N PRO A 98 -5.12 -15.49 -1.76
CA PRO A 98 -4.28 -16.36 -2.60
C PRO A 98 -4.49 -16.18 -4.09
N GLN A 99 -5.65 -15.67 -4.52
CA GLN A 99 -5.96 -15.51 -5.94
C GLN A 99 -5.59 -14.12 -6.47
N SER A 100 -5.10 -13.23 -5.62
CA SER A 100 -4.76 -11.87 -6.05
C SER A 100 -3.44 -11.84 -6.82
N GLU A 101 -3.32 -10.85 -7.70
CA GLU A 101 -2.05 -10.60 -8.39
C GLU A 101 -0.94 -10.29 -7.40
N ALA A 102 -1.27 -9.54 -6.35
CA ALA A 102 -0.29 -9.21 -5.31
C ALA A 102 0.23 -10.46 -4.62
N ALA A 103 -0.61 -11.47 -4.39
CA ALA A 103 -0.18 -12.74 -3.80
C ALA A 103 0.84 -13.46 -4.69
N GLY A 104 0.67 -13.37 -6.01
CA GLY A 104 1.64 -13.93 -6.95
C GLY A 104 3.01 -13.31 -6.77
N LYS A 105 3.06 -11.99 -6.62
CA LYS A 105 4.31 -11.27 -6.38
C LYS A 105 4.88 -11.63 -5.01
N ALA A 106 4.02 -11.79 -4.00
CA ALA A 106 4.46 -12.19 -2.66
C ALA A 106 5.11 -13.57 -2.67
N ARG A 107 4.52 -14.52 -3.41
CA ARG A 107 5.10 -15.87 -3.53
C ARG A 107 6.50 -15.82 -4.13
N GLN A 108 6.69 -14.99 -5.15
CA GLN A 108 8.01 -14.82 -5.76
C GLN A 108 9.02 -14.31 -4.76
N ARG A 109 8.65 -13.33 -3.95
CA ARG A 109 9.55 -12.77 -2.94
C ARG A 109 9.84 -13.78 -1.83
N LEU A 110 8.83 -14.53 -1.41
CA LEU A 110 9.00 -15.56 -0.37
C LEU A 110 9.91 -16.69 -0.84
N GLY A 111 9.91 -16.99 -2.14
CA GLY A 111 10.78 -17.98 -2.72
C GLY A 111 12.20 -17.51 -2.96
N SER A 112 12.44 -16.19 -2.84
CA SER A 112 13.76 -15.58 -3.02
C SER A 112 14.54 -15.60 -1.73
N ARG A 113 15.87 -15.57 -1.85
CA ARG A 113 16.76 -15.53 -0.70
C ARG A 113 17.37 -14.17 -0.48
#